data_a0f08b4074d116e978ca47fcb92ef3c8
#
_entry.id   a0f08b4074d116e978ca47fcb92ef3c8
#
_cell.length_a   1.000
_cell.length_b   1.000
_cell.length_c   1.000
_cell.angle_alpha   90.00
_cell.angle_beta   90.00
_cell.angle_gamma   90.00
#
_symmetry.space_group_name_H-M   'P 1'
#
loop_
_entity.id
_entity.type
_entity.pdbx_description
1 polymer ?
#
loop_
_entity_poly.entity_id
_entity_poly.type
_entity_poly.pdbx_seq_one_letter_code
_entity_poly.pdbx_strand_id
1 'polypeptide(L)'
;MQPLHRGGMVARLAHGKAEMARVMALRRAAFPRSRGVEEDAQDALSAHVIVEGAADGALLAYFRLMLFGWGAGLEQGYAARFYDVAPLAGYARPIAEMGRFCLAP
;
A
#
# COMPACT_ATOMS: atom_id res chain seq x y z
N MET A 1 2.60 9.19 10.43
CA MET A 1 3.82 8.36 10.37
C MET A 1 5.01 9.25 10.09
N GLN A 2 6.02 9.15 10.91
CA GLN A 2 7.28 9.83 10.66
C GLN A 2 8.01 9.15 9.50
N PRO A 3 8.72 9.91 8.64
CA PRO A 3 9.54 9.29 7.61
C PRO A 3 10.61 8.37 8.23
N LEU A 4 10.85 7.25 7.58
CA LEU A 4 11.86 6.27 8.00
C LEU A 4 13.01 6.30 7.02
N HIS A 5 14.23 6.47 7.55
CA HIS A 5 15.46 6.56 6.74
C HIS A 5 16.31 5.31 6.95
N ARG A 6 16.73 4.68 5.86
CA ARG A 6 17.64 3.54 5.91
C ARG A 6 18.32 3.33 4.56
N GLY A 7 19.63 3.13 4.58
CA GLY A 7 20.39 2.70 3.40
C GLY A 7 20.23 3.60 2.18
N GLY A 8 20.19 4.92 2.37
CA GLY A 8 19.99 5.86 1.26
C GLY A 8 18.55 5.96 0.78
N MET A 9 17.59 5.35 1.48
CA MET A 9 16.18 5.36 1.16
C MET A 9 15.37 6.04 2.24
N VAL A 10 14.24 6.61 1.85
CA VAL A 10 13.25 7.21 2.76
C VAL A 10 11.89 6.60 2.45
N ALA A 11 11.24 6.02 3.47
CA ALA A 11 9.86 5.57 3.39
C ALA A 11 8.97 6.58 4.10
N ARG A 12 7.92 7.01 3.44
CA ARG A 12 6.97 7.99 3.99
C ARG A 12 5.58 7.83 3.38
N LEU A 13 4.59 8.48 3.98
CA LEU A 13 3.26 8.53 3.38
C LEU A 13 3.26 9.48 2.18
N ALA A 14 2.57 9.07 1.13
CA ALA A 14 2.31 9.93 0.00
C ALA A 14 1.26 10.98 0.37
N HIS A 15 1.42 12.20 -0.11
CA HIS A 15 0.52 13.32 0.15
C HIS A 15 0.14 14.01 -1.15
N GLY A 16 -1.15 14.25 -1.31
CA GLY A 16 -1.67 15.07 -2.38
C GLY A 16 -1.75 14.39 -3.73
N LYS A 17 -2.39 15.09 -4.67
CA LYS A 17 -2.70 14.54 -5.99
C LYS A 17 -1.48 14.26 -6.83
N ALA A 18 -0.45 15.11 -6.76
CA ALA A 18 0.75 14.93 -7.57
C ALA A 18 1.51 13.67 -7.17
N GLU A 19 1.67 13.43 -5.87
CA GLU A 19 2.32 12.22 -5.38
C GLU A 19 1.50 10.96 -5.70
N MET A 20 0.20 11.04 -5.55
CA MET A 20 -0.67 9.92 -5.91
C MET A 20 -0.65 9.64 -7.42
N ALA A 21 -0.48 10.65 -8.26
CA ALA A 21 -0.31 10.45 -9.70
C ALA A 21 0.98 9.67 -10.00
N ARG A 22 2.08 9.95 -9.29
CA ARG A 22 3.34 9.17 -9.40
C ARG A 22 3.11 7.71 -8.99
N VAL A 23 2.40 7.50 -7.88
CA VAL A 23 2.05 6.17 -7.39
C VAL A 23 1.24 5.41 -8.43
N MET A 24 0.21 6.02 -8.98
CA MET A 24 -0.65 5.34 -9.95
C MET A 24 0.10 5.00 -11.24
N ALA A 25 1.03 5.85 -11.67
CA ALA A 25 1.88 5.56 -12.83
C ALA A 25 2.76 4.32 -12.57
N LEU A 26 3.35 4.23 -11.37
CA LEU A 26 4.14 3.06 -10.99
C LEU A 26 3.28 1.80 -10.94
N ARG A 27 2.10 1.87 -10.34
CA ARG A 27 1.19 0.74 -10.24
C ARG A 27 0.76 0.23 -11.61
N ARG A 28 0.43 1.13 -12.54
CA ARG A 28 0.07 0.74 -13.92
C ARG A 28 1.21 0.02 -14.63
N ALA A 29 2.44 0.49 -14.42
CA ALA A 29 3.62 -0.16 -14.99
C ALA A 29 3.86 -1.54 -14.38
N ALA A 30 3.65 -1.69 -13.06
CA ALA A 30 3.89 -2.94 -12.34
C ALA A 30 2.76 -3.96 -12.52
N PHE A 31 1.52 -3.49 -12.74
CA PHE A 31 0.33 -4.35 -12.87
C PHE A 31 -0.38 -4.10 -14.20
N PRO A 32 0.26 -4.40 -15.34
CA PRO A 32 -0.32 -4.06 -16.66
C PRO A 32 -1.62 -4.80 -16.99
N ARG A 33 -1.94 -5.86 -16.25
CA ARG A 33 -3.17 -6.64 -16.45
C ARG A 33 -4.40 -6.10 -15.73
N SER A 34 -4.28 -4.95 -15.04
CA SER A 34 -5.40 -4.34 -14.33
C SER A 34 -6.44 -3.68 -15.24
N ARG A 35 -6.43 -3.98 -16.52
CA ARG A 35 -7.44 -3.57 -17.52
C ARG A 35 -7.77 -2.07 -17.50
N GLY A 36 -6.75 -1.23 -17.33
CA GLY A 36 -6.87 0.21 -17.43
C GLY A 36 -7.40 0.91 -16.20
N VAL A 37 -7.91 0.18 -15.21
CA VAL A 37 -8.37 0.75 -13.93
C VAL A 37 -7.56 0.13 -12.81
N GLU A 38 -6.46 0.78 -12.46
CA GLU A 38 -5.61 0.31 -11.37
C GLU A 38 -6.17 0.71 -9.99
N GLU A 39 -6.81 1.86 -9.91
CA GLU A 39 -7.42 2.33 -8.67
C GLU A 39 -8.62 1.47 -8.29
N ASP A 40 -8.72 1.08 -7.01
CA ASP A 40 -9.84 0.31 -6.49
C ASP A 40 -10.40 0.91 -5.19
N ALA A 41 -11.49 0.33 -4.68
CA ALA A 41 -12.17 0.85 -3.49
C ALA A 41 -11.28 0.80 -2.24
N GLN A 42 -10.33 -0.11 -2.17
CA GLN A 42 -9.42 -0.21 -1.03
C GLN A 42 -8.45 0.97 -0.96
N ASP A 43 -8.21 1.67 -2.05
CA ASP A 43 -7.30 2.82 -2.04
C ASP A 43 -7.77 3.93 -1.09
N ALA A 44 -9.06 4.19 -1.04
CA ALA A 44 -9.61 5.20 -0.14
C ALA A 44 -9.50 4.81 1.34
N LEU A 45 -9.35 3.51 1.62
CA LEU A 45 -9.27 2.96 2.97
C LEU A 45 -7.84 2.69 3.42
N SER A 46 -6.86 2.98 2.56
CA SER A 46 -5.46 2.61 2.78
C SER A 46 -4.58 3.82 3.06
N ALA A 47 -3.52 3.59 3.83
CA ALA A 47 -2.37 4.48 3.85
C ALA A 47 -1.46 4.11 2.67
N HIS A 48 -0.97 5.10 1.96
CA HIS A 48 -0.12 4.90 0.79
C HIS A 48 1.31 5.23 1.15
N VAL A 49 2.19 4.23 1.10
CA VAL A 49 3.60 4.39 1.48
C VAL A 49 4.45 4.40 0.23
N ILE A 50 5.28 5.42 0.11
CA ILE A 50 6.27 5.53 -0.97
C ILE A 50 7.67 5.41 -0.39
N VAL A 51 8.54 4.79 -1.14
CA VAL A 51 9.97 4.70 -0.83
C VAL A 51 10.72 5.46 -1.92
N GLU A 52 11.50 6.43 -1.50
CA GLU A 52 12.24 7.30 -2.41
C GLU A 52 13.74 7.22 -2.13
N GLY A 53 14.55 7.52 -3.14
CA GLY A 53 15.97 7.76 -2.93
C GLY A 53 16.16 9.02 -2.11
N ALA A 54 16.97 8.95 -1.05
CA ALA A 54 17.23 10.10 -0.18
C ALA A 54 17.95 11.22 -0.90
N ALA A 55 18.81 10.89 -1.88
CA ALA A 55 19.63 11.87 -2.60
C ALA A 55 18.87 12.61 -3.70
N ASP A 56 18.00 11.92 -4.43
CA ASP A 56 17.38 12.45 -5.65
C ASP A 56 15.86 12.47 -5.65
N GLY A 57 15.23 11.89 -4.63
CA GLY A 57 13.76 11.81 -4.54
C GLY A 57 13.12 10.88 -5.55
N ALA A 58 13.90 10.04 -6.24
CA ALA A 58 13.35 9.08 -7.21
C ALA A 58 12.43 8.09 -6.50
N LEU A 59 11.27 7.82 -7.08
CA LEU A 59 10.34 6.83 -6.55
C LEU A 59 10.89 5.43 -6.83
N LEU A 60 11.19 4.68 -5.77
CA LEU A 60 11.81 3.35 -5.85
C LEU A 60 10.81 2.23 -5.63
N ALA A 61 9.84 2.44 -4.76
CA ALA A 61 8.87 1.42 -4.39
C ALA A 61 7.60 2.06 -3.84
N TYR A 62 6.55 1.26 -3.83
CA TYR A 62 5.27 1.64 -3.26
C TYR A 62 4.58 0.43 -2.65
N PHE A 63 3.81 0.65 -1.60
CA PHE A 63 2.81 -0.30 -1.13
C PHE A 63 1.70 0.46 -0.39
N ARG A 64 0.53 -0.18 -0.29
CA ARG A 64 -0.55 0.35 0.54
C ARG A 64 -0.72 -0.51 1.77
N LEU A 65 -1.17 0.12 2.86
CA LEU A 65 -1.49 -0.55 4.12
C LEU A 65 -2.95 -0.27 4.47
N MET A 66 -3.73 -1.32 4.68
CA MET A 66 -5.03 -1.23 5.34
C MET A 66 -4.84 -1.61 6.80
N LEU A 67 -5.29 -0.74 7.71
CA LEU A 67 -5.10 -0.93 9.14
C LEU A 67 -6.42 -1.35 9.78
N PHE A 68 -6.39 -2.43 10.53
CA PHE A 68 -7.55 -2.96 11.25
C PHE A 68 -7.22 -3.01 12.73
N GLY A 69 -8.17 -2.63 13.58
CA GLY A 69 -7.97 -2.64 15.04
C GLY A 69 -7.88 -4.03 15.63
N TRP A 70 -8.37 -5.04 14.93
CA TRP A 70 -8.40 -6.44 15.37
C TRP A 70 -8.64 -7.37 14.18
N GLY A 71 -8.46 -8.68 14.40
CA GLY A 71 -8.49 -9.67 13.31
C GLY A 71 -9.82 -9.74 12.56
N ALA A 72 -10.95 -9.56 13.23
CA ALA A 72 -12.25 -9.58 12.56
C ALA A 72 -12.39 -8.48 11.50
N GLY A 73 -11.65 -7.37 11.63
CA GLY A 73 -11.64 -6.30 10.64
C GLY A 73 -11.13 -6.73 9.27
N LEU A 74 -10.37 -7.82 9.19
CA LEU A 74 -9.84 -8.33 7.93
C LEU A 74 -10.93 -8.71 6.91
N GLU A 75 -12.15 -8.93 7.35
CA GLU A 75 -13.28 -9.17 6.43
C GLU A 75 -13.52 -7.99 5.49
N GLN A 76 -13.08 -6.78 5.88
CA GLN A 76 -13.19 -5.57 5.08
C GLN A 76 -11.98 -5.40 4.14
N GLY A 77 -10.98 -6.25 4.26
CA GLY A 77 -9.73 -6.14 3.51
C GLY A 77 -9.79 -6.78 2.14
N TYR A 78 -8.70 -6.60 1.39
CA TYR A 78 -8.57 -7.15 0.04
C TYR A 78 -8.44 -8.67 0.06
N ALA A 79 -7.66 -9.22 1.00
CA ALA A 79 -7.43 -10.67 1.07
C ALA A 79 -8.72 -11.46 1.30
N ALA A 80 -9.69 -10.89 2.02
CA ALA A 80 -10.97 -11.54 2.29
C ALA A 80 -11.78 -11.82 1.03
N ARG A 81 -11.46 -11.16 -0.09
CA ARG A 81 -12.12 -11.39 -1.39
C ARG A 81 -11.70 -12.70 -2.03
N PHE A 82 -10.55 -13.25 -1.63
CA PHE A 82 -9.93 -14.41 -2.27
C PHE A 82 -9.58 -15.52 -1.30
N TYR A 83 -9.51 -15.24 0.00
CA TYR A 83 -9.09 -16.17 1.03
C TYR A 83 -10.05 -16.14 2.20
N ASP A 84 -10.15 -17.25 2.92
CA ASP A 84 -10.88 -17.31 4.18
C ASP A 84 -10.01 -16.74 5.30
N VAL A 85 -10.38 -15.54 5.78
CA VAL A 85 -9.68 -14.88 6.88
C VAL A 85 -10.31 -15.13 8.24
N ALA A 86 -11.37 -15.95 8.31
CA ALA A 86 -12.06 -16.27 9.56
C ALA A 86 -11.13 -16.81 10.66
N PRO A 87 -10.09 -17.61 10.37
CA PRO A 87 -9.15 -18.05 11.41
C PRO A 87 -8.46 -16.92 12.16
N LEU A 88 -8.39 -15.72 11.58
CA LEU A 88 -7.76 -14.55 12.22
C LEU A 88 -8.76 -13.69 12.98
N ALA A 89 -10.05 -13.99 12.92
CA ALA A 89 -11.10 -13.14 13.51
C ALA A 89 -10.94 -12.95 15.02
N GLY A 90 -10.37 -13.94 15.72
CA GLY A 90 -10.14 -13.86 17.16
C GLY A 90 -8.85 -13.14 17.56
N TYR A 91 -8.05 -12.68 16.61
CA TYR A 91 -6.81 -11.98 16.92
C TYR A 91 -7.12 -10.58 17.45
N ALA A 92 -6.78 -10.32 18.71
CA ALA A 92 -7.24 -9.14 19.44
C ALA A 92 -6.31 -7.92 19.31
N ARG A 93 -5.31 -7.95 18.44
CA ARG A 93 -4.36 -6.85 18.23
C ARG A 93 -4.55 -6.24 16.86
N PRO A 94 -4.06 -5.00 16.64
CA PRO A 94 -4.08 -4.38 15.33
C PRO A 94 -3.35 -5.22 14.28
N ILE A 95 -3.91 -5.23 13.07
CA ILE A 95 -3.34 -5.93 11.91
C ILE A 95 -3.21 -4.91 10.79
N ALA A 96 -2.13 -5.01 10.03
CA ALA A 96 -1.96 -4.27 8.79
C ALA A 96 -1.94 -5.26 7.63
N GLU A 97 -2.75 -4.99 6.62
CA GLU A 97 -2.70 -5.73 5.37
C GLU A 97 -1.92 -4.92 4.35
N MET A 98 -0.81 -5.49 3.86
CA MET A 98 0.00 -4.86 2.81
C MET A 98 -0.51 -5.31 1.45
N GLY A 99 -0.71 -4.36 0.54
CA GLY A 99 -1.12 -4.65 -0.82
C GLY A 99 -0.43 -3.79 -1.85
N ARG A 100 -0.55 -4.18 -3.11
CA ARG A 100 -0.02 -3.43 -4.25
C ARG A 100 1.47 -3.11 -4.14
N PHE A 101 2.23 -3.96 -3.48
CA PHE A 101 3.69 -3.77 -3.41
C PHE A 101 4.30 -3.85 -4.79
N CYS A 102 5.03 -2.82 -5.17
CA CYS A 102 5.71 -2.78 -6.46
C CYS A 102 6.99 -1.95 -6.41
N LEU A 103 7.90 -2.29 -7.31
CA LEU A 103 9.20 -1.63 -7.44
C LEU A 103 9.26 -0.86 -8.74
N ALA A 104 9.99 0.24 -8.76
CA ALA A 104 10.31 0.95 -9.99
C ALA A 104 11.19 0.06 -10.87
N PRO A 105 11.01 0.12 -12.19
CA PRO A 105 11.83 -0.64 -13.13
C PRO A 105 13.30 -0.20 -13.11
#